data_49269626b5d7d3a0ebcc26722038acb2
#
_entry.id   49269626b5d7d3a0ebcc26722038acb2
#
_cell.length_a   1.000
_cell.length_b   1.000
_cell.length_c   1.000
_cell.angle_alpha   90.00
_cell.angle_beta   90.00
_cell.angle_gamma   90.00
#
_symmetry.space_group_name_H-M   'P 1'
#
loop_
_entity.id
_entity.type
_entity.pdbx_description
1 polymer ?
#
loop_
_entity_poly.entity_id
_entity_poly.type
_entity_poly.pdbx_seq_one_letter_code
_entity_poly.pdbx_strand_id
1 'polypeptide(L)'
;MGTTTSCDDFLEVDQYEILPSDYMFKTEANVITGLNGIYDTFYTDQETKLGDDQVWGFKPHVFAANHPTMDCQASGWDAEWQRHAWKPDKESLESAWRMSYRAIDRANRFLEGLATADPSIFADSKSQAIYEAEARAIRAYNYLYLTKLYGRVPMLVPGETYSSTPSKPRPETLDENYATIEQDFVYARDVLDWEPLNGQYGRVTKGFCKAYLAELYMKKKDYNSAKAELKSIIDDGPYKLEPCYGNLHNEDTHWTKESIFEIMYHKQDYMGWGANSSSDAMIWFGFMCAAPEWGGWGSMCLSWELVRSFEPGDKRRQYSIVAKGDTNPFTGQTVGVTPSFDGLFQGSENMPTVYSLKYWRCKPGDNNQVYNPISLTLKRLAGVMLDYAECCFETGDAATGWEMIRQIRNRAWGNLEPGATVAYFPKDWLNTETVEVPDAQTYYAQYKAKKGYTSDLWKVAVIMERRYELNAEFSLYHDLCRMGMCDEWFKAEYPKTAANSTPDECLKTGDSFRYFEHQAYQELFPIPTNEILSNSAIGPEDQNPGY
;
A
#
# COMPACT_ATOMS: atom_id res chain seq x y z
N MET A 1 -27.53 -53.97 36.68
CA MET A 1 -26.92 -53.71 35.39
C MET A 1 -27.66 -52.53 34.78
N GLY A 2 -27.11 -51.35 34.94
CA GLY A 2 -27.67 -50.14 34.34
C GLY A 2 -26.82 -49.82 33.09
N THR A 3 -27.49 -49.83 31.93
CA THR A 3 -26.88 -49.38 30.66
C THR A 3 -26.85 -47.87 30.65
N THR A 4 -25.68 -47.28 30.70
CA THR A 4 -25.48 -45.88 30.40
C THR A 4 -25.53 -45.71 28.88
N THR A 5 -26.63 -45.16 28.36
CA THR A 5 -26.67 -44.60 27.02
C THR A 5 -25.83 -43.33 27.03
N SER A 6 -24.71 -43.35 26.34
CA SER A 6 -23.92 -42.16 26.01
C SER A 6 -24.70 -41.30 25.02
N CYS A 7 -24.87 -40.03 25.33
CA CYS A 7 -25.39 -39.03 24.39
C CYS A 7 -24.25 -38.62 23.45
N ASP A 8 -24.05 -39.35 22.37
CA ASP A 8 -23.11 -38.95 21.31
C ASP A 8 -23.65 -37.79 20.47
N ASP A 9 -24.97 -37.55 20.47
CA ASP A 9 -25.61 -36.44 19.71
C ASP A 9 -25.39 -35.04 20.29
N PHE A 10 -24.77 -34.90 21.48
CA PHE A 10 -24.59 -33.59 22.10
C PHE A 10 -23.26 -32.91 21.70
N LEU A 11 -22.41 -33.57 20.95
CA LEU A 11 -21.10 -33.05 20.52
C LEU A 11 -21.01 -32.75 19.02
N GLU A 12 -22.04 -33.01 18.24
CA GLU A 12 -22.15 -32.54 16.89
C GLU A 12 -22.69 -31.11 16.89
N VAL A 13 -21.79 -30.15 16.99
CA VAL A 13 -22.10 -28.76 16.67
C VAL A 13 -22.15 -28.67 15.16
N ASP A 14 -23.36 -28.60 14.61
CA ASP A 14 -23.53 -28.22 13.20
C ASP A 14 -22.82 -26.87 12.98
N GLN A 15 -21.69 -26.88 12.33
CA GLN A 15 -20.99 -25.66 11.90
C GLN A 15 -21.73 -25.08 10.69
N TYR A 16 -22.86 -24.39 10.93
CA TYR A 16 -23.68 -23.78 9.87
C TYR A 16 -22.97 -22.60 9.16
N GLU A 17 -21.81 -22.17 9.62
CA GLU A 17 -21.09 -21.01 9.09
C GLU A 17 -19.91 -21.36 8.18
N ILE A 18 -19.51 -22.63 8.07
CA ILE A 18 -18.40 -23.06 7.20
C ILE A 18 -18.97 -23.95 6.10
N LEU A 19 -18.95 -23.48 4.88
CA LEU A 19 -19.32 -24.29 3.72
C LEU A 19 -18.30 -25.45 3.60
N PRO A 20 -18.73 -26.73 3.73
CA PRO A 20 -17.81 -27.85 3.56
C PRO A 20 -17.11 -27.77 2.19
N SER A 21 -15.85 -28.14 2.13
CA SER A 21 -15.05 -28.11 0.90
C SER A 21 -15.72 -28.83 -0.27
N ASP A 22 -16.45 -29.89 0.02
CA ASP A 22 -17.18 -30.70 -0.97
C ASP A 22 -18.33 -29.96 -1.64
N TYR A 23 -18.84 -28.89 -1.02
CA TYR A 23 -19.94 -28.07 -1.55
C TYR A 23 -19.45 -26.80 -2.25
N MET A 24 -18.22 -26.38 -2.01
CA MET A 24 -17.66 -25.13 -2.54
C MET A 24 -17.75 -25.05 -4.08
N PHE A 25 -17.52 -26.16 -4.77
CA PHE A 25 -17.46 -26.22 -6.24
C PHE A 25 -18.66 -26.91 -6.88
N LYS A 26 -19.83 -26.93 -6.19
CA LYS A 26 -21.08 -27.52 -6.70
C LYS A 26 -22.02 -26.54 -7.40
N THR A 27 -21.87 -25.25 -7.14
CA THR A 27 -22.63 -24.18 -7.78
C THR A 27 -21.75 -22.97 -8.03
N GLU A 28 -22.05 -22.19 -9.06
CA GLU A 28 -21.31 -20.95 -9.34
C GLU A 28 -21.35 -19.96 -8.16
N ALA A 29 -22.48 -19.87 -7.46
CA ALA A 29 -22.61 -19.01 -6.28
C ALA A 29 -21.65 -19.40 -5.17
N ASN A 30 -21.44 -20.69 -4.94
CA ASN A 30 -20.49 -21.19 -3.96
C ASN A 30 -19.04 -20.91 -4.39
N VAL A 31 -18.75 -21.06 -5.70
CA VAL A 31 -17.43 -20.70 -6.27
C VAL A 31 -17.14 -19.22 -6.04
N ILE A 32 -18.11 -18.34 -6.29
CA ILE A 32 -17.96 -16.90 -6.03
C ILE A 32 -17.72 -16.64 -4.54
N THR A 33 -18.40 -17.36 -3.64
CA THR A 33 -18.16 -17.25 -2.19
C THR A 33 -16.74 -17.67 -1.83
N GLY A 34 -16.22 -18.75 -2.41
CA GLY A 34 -14.81 -19.17 -2.23
C GLY A 34 -13.83 -18.14 -2.74
N LEU A 35 -14.10 -17.54 -3.91
CA LEU A 35 -13.27 -16.46 -4.45
C LEU A 35 -13.30 -15.21 -3.55
N ASN A 36 -14.46 -14.83 -3.02
CA ASN A 36 -14.58 -13.73 -2.06
C ASN A 36 -13.74 -13.99 -0.81
N GLY A 37 -13.61 -15.25 -0.38
CA GLY A 37 -12.71 -15.63 0.70
C GLY A 37 -11.22 -15.36 0.42
N ILE A 38 -10.80 -15.30 -0.86
CA ILE A 38 -9.46 -14.85 -1.22
C ILE A 38 -9.36 -13.33 -1.10
N TYR A 39 -10.36 -12.59 -1.59
CA TYR A 39 -10.41 -11.13 -1.45
C TYR A 39 -10.46 -10.67 0.01
N ASP A 40 -11.10 -11.43 0.90
CA ASP A 40 -11.17 -11.16 2.32
C ASP A 40 -9.77 -11.03 2.98
N THR A 41 -8.75 -11.65 2.39
CA THR A 41 -7.37 -11.52 2.89
C THR A 41 -6.77 -10.12 2.71
N PHE A 42 -7.37 -9.25 1.93
CA PHE A 42 -7.02 -7.83 1.85
C PHE A 42 -7.51 -7.02 3.05
N TYR A 43 -8.42 -7.59 3.83
CA TYR A 43 -8.95 -6.96 5.03
C TYR A 43 -8.24 -7.47 6.30
N THR A 44 -8.89 -7.46 7.43
CA THR A 44 -8.31 -7.88 8.70
C THR A 44 -8.22 -9.40 8.83
N ASP A 45 -7.21 -9.88 9.54
CA ASP A 45 -7.17 -11.26 10.00
C ASP A 45 -7.96 -11.42 11.31
N GLN A 46 -9.24 -11.73 11.22
CA GLN A 46 -10.10 -11.91 12.40
C GLN A 46 -9.89 -13.26 13.14
N GLU A 47 -9.24 -14.23 12.51
CA GLU A 47 -9.11 -15.57 13.10
C GLU A 47 -7.99 -15.67 14.12
N THR A 48 -7.03 -14.77 14.07
CA THR A 48 -5.93 -14.75 15.03
C THR A 48 -6.10 -13.63 16.03
N LYS A 49 -6.86 -13.86 17.08
CA LYS A 49 -6.88 -13.02 18.30
C LYS A 49 -5.56 -13.17 19.08
N LEU A 50 -4.44 -13.02 18.42
CA LEU A 50 -3.13 -13.09 19.01
C LEU A 50 -2.59 -11.65 19.15
N GLY A 51 -2.97 -10.95 20.19
CA GLY A 51 -2.47 -9.62 20.50
C GLY A 51 -3.09 -8.47 19.69
N ASP A 52 -2.93 -7.26 20.17
CA ASP A 52 -3.55 -6.05 19.61
C ASP A 52 -2.98 -5.61 18.26
N ASP A 53 -1.82 -6.12 17.82
CA ASP A 53 -1.10 -5.63 16.65
C ASP A 53 -1.44 -6.36 15.33
N GLN A 54 -2.26 -7.39 15.37
CA GLN A 54 -2.37 -8.34 14.25
C GLN A 54 -3.52 -8.10 13.30
N VAL A 55 -4.47 -7.32 13.72
CA VAL A 55 -5.79 -7.20 13.10
C VAL A 55 -5.83 -6.08 12.05
N TRP A 56 -4.69 -5.54 11.63
CA TRP A 56 -4.69 -4.19 11.05
C TRP A 56 -4.53 -4.17 9.53
N GLY A 57 -5.05 -5.17 8.87
CA GLY A 57 -5.20 -5.19 7.43
C GLY A 57 -3.92 -4.80 6.70
N PHE A 58 -3.97 -3.70 5.96
CA PHE A 58 -2.85 -3.19 5.18
C PHE A 58 -1.84 -2.32 5.96
N LYS A 59 -1.88 -2.29 7.30
CA LYS A 59 -0.89 -1.55 8.10
C LYS A 59 0.55 -1.90 7.72
N PRO A 60 0.97 -3.18 7.64
CA PRO A 60 2.33 -3.51 7.24
C PRO A 60 2.70 -2.96 5.86
N HIS A 61 1.76 -2.93 4.92
CA HIS A 61 2.00 -2.44 3.57
C HIS A 61 2.30 -0.94 3.55
N VAL A 62 1.46 -0.13 4.22
CA VAL A 62 1.67 1.32 4.26
C VAL A 62 2.88 1.69 5.08
N PHE A 63 3.14 0.95 6.16
CA PHE A 63 4.29 1.21 7.02
C PHE A 63 5.61 0.88 6.33
N ALA A 64 5.72 -0.30 5.70
CA ALA A 64 6.91 -0.69 4.95
C ALA A 64 7.23 0.26 3.79
N ALA A 65 6.22 0.89 3.20
CA ALA A 65 6.41 1.82 2.09
C ALA A 65 6.79 3.25 2.54
N ASN A 66 6.43 3.67 3.75
CA ASN A 66 6.52 5.08 4.15
C ASN A 66 7.47 5.34 5.32
N HIS A 67 7.36 4.59 6.42
CA HIS A 67 8.13 4.88 7.63
C HIS A 67 9.64 4.79 7.42
N PRO A 68 10.17 3.78 6.68
CA PRO A 68 11.61 3.71 6.42
C PRO A 68 12.16 4.89 5.61
N THR A 69 11.31 5.65 4.92
CA THR A 69 11.74 6.85 4.17
C THR A 69 12.07 8.03 5.06
N MET A 70 11.69 8.01 6.32
CA MET A 70 11.69 9.14 7.27
C MET A 70 10.65 10.22 6.97
N ASP A 71 9.93 10.17 5.86
CA ASP A 71 8.83 11.10 5.59
C ASP A 71 7.64 10.88 6.52
N CYS A 72 7.50 9.66 7.04
CA CYS A 72 6.46 9.28 7.99
C CYS A 72 7.08 8.90 9.32
N GLN A 73 6.61 9.48 10.41
CA GLN A 73 6.98 9.07 11.77
C GLN A 73 6.03 8.01 12.27
N ALA A 74 6.60 6.97 12.84
CA ALA A 74 5.89 6.03 13.66
C ALA A 74 6.16 6.34 15.13
N SER A 75 5.14 6.19 15.96
CA SER A 75 5.22 6.36 17.38
C SER A 75 5.15 5.02 18.12
N GLY A 76 5.66 4.99 19.33
CA GLY A 76 5.49 3.88 20.26
C GLY A 76 5.92 2.53 19.69
N TRP A 77 4.96 1.64 19.55
CA TRP A 77 5.14 0.25 19.12
C TRP A 77 5.63 0.11 17.69
N ASP A 78 5.40 1.15 16.88
CA ASP A 78 5.74 1.16 15.47
C ASP A 78 7.02 1.93 15.15
N ALA A 79 7.68 2.51 16.15
CA ALA A 79 8.90 3.31 15.97
C ALA A 79 10.06 2.53 15.30
N GLU A 80 10.05 1.21 15.39
CA GLU A 80 11.04 0.35 14.76
C GLU A 80 11.01 0.41 13.24
N TRP A 81 9.83 0.64 12.64
CA TRP A 81 9.70 0.81 11.19
C TRP A 81 10.52 2.01 10.68
N GLN A 82 10.40 3.13 11.38
CA GLN A 82 11.15 4.34 11.04
C GLN A 82 12.63 4.22 11.36
N ARG A 83 12.98 3.54 12.45
CA ARG A 83 14.37 3.42 12.91
C ARG A 83 15.15 2.34 12.17
N HIS A 84 14.55 1.63 11.24
CA HIS A 84 15.13 0.45 10.59
C HIS A 84 15.68 -0.57 11.59
N ALA A 85 15.08 -0.63 12.77
CA ALA A 85 15.47 -1.53 13.85
C ALA A 85 14.63 -2.82 13.81
N TRP A 86 14.52 -3.38 12.62
CA TRP A 86 13.72 -4.57 12.39
C TRP A 86 14.37 -5.79 13.02
N LYS A 87 13.55 -6.56 13.72
CA LYS A 87 13.96 -7.80 14.36
C LYS A 87 13.13 -8.96 13.82
N PRO A 88 13.72 -10.16 13.71
CA PRO A 88 13.00 -11.34 13.19
C PRO A 88 11.79 -11.76 14.04
N ASP A 89 11.76 -11.38 15.33
CA ASP A 89 10.70 -11.66 16.29
C ASP A 89 9.63 -10.55 16.36
N LYS A 90 9.71 -9.54 15.47
CA LYS A 90 8.75 -8.43 15.47
C LYS A 90 7.44 -8.86 14.82
N GLU A 91 6.37 -8.81 15.61
CA GLU A 91 5.04 -9.27 15.23
C GLU A 91 4.47 -8.59 13.98
N SER A 92 4.66 -7.27 13.83
CA SER A 92 4.16 -6.56 12.67
C SER A 92 4.83 -6.96 11.36
N LEU A 93 6.11 -7.39 11.39
CA LEU A 93 6.81 -7.95 10.22
C LEU A 93 6.34 -9.36 9.93
N GLU A 94 6.17 -10.20 10.97
CA GLU A 94 5.59 -11.53 10.82
C GLU A 94 4.17 -11.48 10.26
N SER A 95 3.39 -10.50 10.66
CA SER A 95 2.02 -10.27 10.16
C SER A 95 2.00 -10.14 8.63
N ALA A 96 2.91 -9.36 8.03
CA ALA A 96 3.01 -9.22 6.57
C ALA A 96 3.30 -10.56 5.87
N TRP A 97 4.20 -11.37 6.45
CA TRP A 97 4.52 -12.72 5.98
C TRP A 97 3.28 -13.63 6.04
N ARG A 98 2.71 -13.76 7.23
CA ARG A 98 1.58 -14.66 7.49
C ARG A 98 0.34 -14.32 6.66
N MET A 99 -0.03 -13.04 6.56
CA MET A 99 -1.19 -12.63 5.79
C MET A 99 -1.03 -12.93 4.30
N SER A 100 0.16 -12.69 3.74
CA SER A 100 0.43 -13.01 2.33
C SER A 100 0.38 -14.51 2.07
N TYR A 101 0.95 -15.34 2.94
CA TYR A 101 0.87 -16.80 2.78
C TYR A 101 -0.54 -17.35 2.99
N ARG A 102 -1.34 -16.70 3.84
CA ARG A 102 -2.76 -17.05 3.96
C ARG A 102 -3.53 -16.78 2.68
N ALA A 103 -3.29 -15.64 2.02
CA ALA A 103 -3.89 -15.35 0.72
C ALA A 103 -3.46 -16.37 -0.34
N ILE A 104 -2.19 -16.74 -0.34
CA ILE A 104 -1.62 -17.75 -1.24
C ILE A 104 -2.25 -19.13 -0.99
N ASP A 105 -2.37 -19.56 0.26
CA ASP A 105 -3.01 -20.84 0.61
C ASP A 105 -4.47 -20.90 0.17
N ARG A 106 -5.24 -19.85 0.46
CA ARG A 106 -6.63 -19.74 0.00
C ARG A 106 -6.73 -19.80 -1.53
N ALA A 107 -5.86 -19.08 -2.23
CA ALA A 107 -5.81 -19.10 -3.69
C ALA A 107 -5.44 -20.48 -4.23
N ASN A 108 -4.46 -21.18 -3.65
CA ASN A 108 -4.07 -22.54 -4.07
C ASN A 108 -5.21 -23.53 -3.89
N ARG A 109 -5.86 -23.56 -2.72
CA ARG A 109 -7.04 -24.43 -2.45
C ARG A 109 -8.18 -24.13 -3.40
N PHE A 110 -8.44 -22.84 -3.66
CA PHE A 110 -9.47 -22.45 -4.61
C PHE A 110 -9.17 -22.92 -6.02
N LEU A 111 -7.95 -22.73 -6.50
CA LEU A 111 -7.51 -23.15 -7.83
C LEU A 111 -7.57 -24.67 -8.01
N GLU A 112 -7.15 -25.43 -6.99
CA GLU A 112 -7.26 -26.90 -6.99
C GLU A 112 -8.72 -27.35 -7.09
N GLY A 113 -9.60 -26.80 -6.26
CA GLY A 113 -11.02 -27.15 -6.29
C GLY A 113 -11.71 -26.68 -7.56
N LEU A 114 -11.40 -25.48 -8.07
CA LEU A 114 -11.98 -24.95 -9.31
C LEU A 114 -11.65 -25.83 -10.53
N ALA A 115 -10.45 -26.43 -10.55
CA ALA A 115 -10.05 -27.35 -11.62
C ALA A 115 -10.90 -28.63 -11.66
N THR A 116 -11.57 -28.99 -10.56
CA THR A 116 -12.47 -30.16 -10.46
C THR A 116 -13.96 -29.82 -10.65
N ALA A 117 -14.29 -28.54 -10.76
CA ALA A 117 -15.67 -28.10 -10.90
C ALA A 117 -16.28 -28.55 -12.24
N ASP A 118 -17.53 -29.00 -12.21
CA ASP A 118 -18.26 -29.33 -13.43
C ASP A 118 -18.52 -28.03 -14.23
N PRO A 119 -18.08 -27.92 -15.48
CA PRO A 119 -18.31 -26.72 -16.30
C PRO A 119 -19.78 -26.31 -16.43
N SER A 120 -20.72 -27.24 -16.25
CA SER A 120 -22.17 -26.97 -16.35
C SER A 120 -22.73 -26.10 -15.23
N ILE A 121 -21.99 -25.91 -14.12
CA ILE A 121 -22.43 -25.05 -13.02
C ILE A 121 -22.29 -23.55 -13.34
N PHE A 122 -21.49 -23.19 -14.35
CA PHE A 122 -21.23 -21.82 -14.73
C PHE A 122 -22.25 -21.32 -15.76
N ALA A 123 -22.87 -20.18 -15.47
CA ALA A 123 -23.85 -19.56 -16.37
C ALA A 123 -23.21 -19.07 -17.68
N ASP A 124 -21.98 -18.59 -17.61
CA ASP A 124 -21.15 -18.21 -18.76
C ASP A 124 -19.95 -19.15 -18.87
N SER A 125 -19.66 -19.63 -20.07
CA SER A 125 -18.51 -20.52 -20.35
C SER A 125 -17.15 -19.89 -20.01
N LYS A 126 -17.07 -18.56 -19.88
CA LYS A 126 -15.85 -17.82 -19.51
C LYS A 126 -15.69 -17.66 -17.99
N SER A 127 -16.76 -17.86 -17.20
CA SER A 127 -16.74 -17.58 -15.76
C SER A 127 -15.64 -18.33 -15.04
N GLN A 128 -15.47 -19.62 -15.34
CA GLN A 128 -14.42 -20.44 -14.71
C GLN A 128 -13.03 -19.86 -14.94
N ALA A 129 -12.70 -19.48 -16.17
CA ALA A 129 -11.41 -18.89 -16.50
C ALA A 129 -11.21 -17.52 -15.84
N ILE A 130 -12.26 -16.71 -15.72
CA ILE A 130 -12.22 -15.41 -15.03
C ILE A 130 -11.94 -15.61 -13.54
N TYR A 131 -12.64 -16.54 -12.87
CA TYR A 131 -12.41 -16.81 -11.45
C TYR A 131 -11.00 -17.38 -11.19
N GLU A 132 -10.49 -18.24 -12.09
CA GLU A 132 -9.11 -18.71 -12.05
C GLU A 132 -8.12 -17.53 -12.18
N ALA A 133 -8.36 -16.64 -13.13
CA ALA A 133 -7.51 -15.50 -13.39
C ALA A 133 -7.44 -14.54 -12.19
N GLU A 134 -8.56 -14.28 -11.53
CA GLU A 134 -8.59 -13.45 -10.33
C GLU A 134 -7.82 -14.08 -9.17
N ALA A 135 -8.01 -15.38 -8.93
CA ALA A 135 -7.28 -16.10 -7.88
C ALA A 135 -5.77 -16.10 -8.13
N ARG A 136 -5.35 -16.33 -9.38
CA ARG A 136 -3.93 -16.26 -9.80
C ARG A 136 -3.37 -14.85 -9.62
N ALA A 137 -4.10 -13.81 -10.03
CA ALA A 137 -3.66 -12.42 -9.90
C ALA A 137 -3.41 -12.03 -8.42
N ILE A 138 -4.31 -12.43 -7.51
CA ILE A 138 -4.16 -12.16 -6.08
C ILE A 138 -2.99 -12.96 -5.49
N ARG A 139 -2.80 -14.21 -5.90
CA ARG A 139 -1.66 -15.04 -5.51
C ARG A 139 -0.34 -14.40 -5.95
N ALA A 140 -0.24 -14.01 -7.22
CA ALA A 140 0.91 -13.34 -7.78
C ALA A 140 1.24 -12.02 -7.06
N TYR A 141 0.22 -11.22 -6.74
CA TYR A 141 0.38 -9.99 -5.97
C TYR A 141 1.02 -10.25 -4.60
N ASN A 142 0.52 -11.25 -3.87
CA ASN A 142 1.04 -11.58 -2.55
C ASN A 142 2.49 -12.12 -2.62
N TYR A 143 2.84 -12.94 -3.60
CA TYR A 143 4.23 -13.35 -3.81
C TYR A 143 5.13 -12.19 -4.21
N LEU A 144 4.67 -11.30 -5.09
CA LEU A 144 5.43 -10.10 -5.45
C LEU A 144 5.69 -9.22 -4.23
N TYR A 145 4.68 -9.07 -3.38
CA TYR A 145 4.81 -8.32 -2.13
C TYR A 145 5.80 -8.97 -1.16
N LEU A 146 5.70 -10.28 -0.94
CA LEU A 146 6.67 -11.03 -0.14
C LEU A 146 8.10 -10.88 -0.66
N THR A 147 8.31 -11.02 -1.98
CA THR A 147 9.65 -10.84 -2.56
C THR A 147 10.17 -9.42 -2.44
N LYS A 148 9.27 -8.44 -2.39
CA LYS A 148 9.61 -7.03 -2.17
C LYS A 148 10.17 -6.79 -0.76
N LEU A 149 9.61 -7.46 0.25
CA LEU A 149 9.99 -7.31 1.64
C LEU A 149 11.15 -8.23 2.05
N TYR A 150 11.10 -9.50 1.65
CA TYR A 150 11.97 -10.55 2.20
C TYR A 150 12.95 -11.15 1.18
N GLY A 151 12.93 -10.71 -0.07
CA GLY A 151 13.72 -11.31 -1.14
C GLY A 151 13.17 -12.70 -1.52
N ARG A 152 14.03 -13.73 -1.53
CA ARG A 152 13.60 -15.09 -1.85
C ARG A 152 12.65 -15.63 -0.79
N VAL A 153 11.56 -16.26 -1.21
CA VAL A 153 10.54 -16.81 -0.32
C VAL A 153 10.07 -18.19 -0.80
N PRO A 154 9.67 -19.12 0.09
CA PRO A 154 9.12 -20.40 -0.29
C PRO A 154 7.92 -20.23 -1.24
N MET A 155 7.86 -21.07 -2.29
CA MET A 155 6.77 -21.03 -3.28
C MET A 155 5.86 -22.25 -3.14
N LEU A 156 4.67 -22.07 -2.58
CA LEU A 156 3.60 -23.06 -2.58
C LEU A 156 2.85 -23.02 -3.92
N VAL A 157 2.60 -24.19 -4.49
CA VAL A 157 1.84 -24.33 -5.74
C VAL A 157 0.47 -24.97 -5.47
N PRO A 158 -0.49 -24.98 -6.42
CA PRO A 158 -1.76 -25.68 -6.25
C PRO A 158 -1.54 -27.13 -5.83
N GLY A 159 -2.32 -27.62 -4.87
CA GLY A 159 -2.13 -28.91 -4.21
C GLY A 159 -1.18 -28.90 -3.01
N GLU A 160 -0.41 -27.83 -2.82
CA GLU A 160 0.41 -27.60 -1.64
C GLU A 160 -0.26 -26.60 -0.70
N THR A 161 -0.40 -26.98 0.55
CA THR A 161 -0.93 -26.11 1.62
C THR A 161 0.03 -26.16 2.81
N TYR A 162 -0.11 -25.24 3.74
CA TYR A 162 0.63 -25.30 5.01
C TYR A 162 0.45 -26.62 5.75
N SER A 163 -0.71 -27.26 5.62
CA SER A 163 -0.97 -28.54 6.27
C SER A 163 -0.36 -29.73 5.54
N SER A 164 -0.35 -29.70 4.20
CA SER A 164 0.16 -30.82 3.36
C SER A 164 1.65 -30.68 3.06
N THR A 165 2.17 -29.46 3.05
CA THR A 165 3.57 -29.14 2.72
C THR A 165 4.13 -28.16 3.75
N PRO A 166 4.29 -28.58 5.02
CA PRO A 166 4.63 -27.68 6.11
C PRO A 166 6.06 -27.14 6.05
N SER A 167 6.92 -27.76 5.23
CA SER A 167 8.34 -27.39 5.12
C SER A 167 8.74 -27.30 3.66
N LYS A 168 9.11 -26.10 3.23
CA LYS A 168 9.57 -25.85 1.87
C LYS A 168 10.74 -24.86 1.89
N PRO A 169 11.85 -25.13 1.18
CA PRO A 169 12.98 -24.23 1.15
C PRO A 169 12.66 -22.96 0.36
N ARG A 170 13.44 -21.93 0.59
CA ARG A 170 13.53 -20.79 -0.30
C ARG A 170 14.19 -21.24 -1.61
N PRO A 171 13.75 -20.78 -2.80
CA PRO A 171 14.43 -21.10 -4.05
C PRO A 171 15.87 -20.57 -4.04
N GLU A 172 16.74 -21.15 -4.87
CA GLU A 172 18.13 -20.74 -4.93
C GLU A 172 18.30 -19.31 -5.46
N THR A 173 17.44 -18.91 -6.37
CA THR A 173 17.45 -17.58 -6.98
C THR A 173 16.11 -16.85 -6.83
N LEU A 174 16.16 -15.53 -6.82
CA LEU A 174 14.96 -14.71 -6.84
C LEU A 174 14.21 -14.79 -8.20
N ASP A 175 14.93 -15.12 -9.28
CA ASP A 175 14.33 -15.30 -10.60
C ASP A 175 13.36 -16.48 -10.65
N GLU A 176 13.55 -17.51 -9.82
CA GLU A 176 12.60 -18.60 -9.69
C GLU A 176 11.27 -18.15 -9.07
N ASN A 177 11.33 -17.29 -8.04
CA ASN A 177 10.12 -16.63 -7.54
C ASN A 177 9.45 -15.81 -8.65
N TYR A 178 10.23 -15.00 -9.37
CA TYR A 178 9.69 -14.11 -10.40
C TYR A 178 9.06 -14.86 -11.56
N ALA A 179 9.60 -16.02 -11.95
CA ALA A 179 9.04 -16.82 -13.04
C ALA A 179 7.60 -17.29 -12.74
N THR A 180 7.33 -17.73 -11.51
CA THR A 180 5.99 -18.16 -11.10
C THR A 180 5.03 -16.96 -11.01
N ILE A 181 5.48 -15.83 -10.44
CA ILE A 181 4.70 -14.59 -10.35
C ILE A 181 4.32 -14.10 -11.75
N GLU A 182 5.28 -14.12 -12.68
CA GLU A 182 5.09 -13.71 -14.07
C GLU A 182 4.03 -14.57 -14.78
N GLN A 183 4.11 -15.90 -14.63
CA GLN A 183 3.14 -16.81 -15.22
C GLN A 183 1.70 -16.52 -14.78
N ASP A 184 1.48 -16.28 -13.50
CA ASP A 184 0.17 -15.99 -12.96
C ASP A 184 -0.38 -14.64 -13.46
N PHE A 185 0.45 -13.58 -13.44
CA PHE A 185 0.01 -12.28 -13.96
C PHE A 185 -0.22 -12.29 -15.47
N VAL A 186 0.61 -12.99 -16.25
CA VAL A 186 0.44 -13.11 -17.70
C VAL A 186 -0.87 -13.82 -18.02
N TYR A 187 -1.15 -14.95 -17.36
CA TYR A 187 -2.43 -15.65 -17.53
C TYR A 187 -3.61 -14.74 -17.19
N ALA A 188 -3.57 -14.10 -16.04
CA ALA A 188 -4.66 -13.25 -15.58
C ALA A 188 -4.86 -12.02 -16.48
N ARG A 189 -3.77 -11.38 -16.93
CA ARG A 189 -3.82 -10.26 -17.87
C ARG A 189 -4.51 -10.63 -19.19
N ASP A 190 -4.26 -11.84 -19.67
CA ASP A 190 -4.77 -12.28 -20.98
C ASP A 190 -6.25 -12.70 -20.91
N VAL A 191 -6.73 -13.10 -19.72
CA VAL A 191 -8.12 -13.53 -19.49
C VAL A 191 -9.02 -12.37 -19.04
N LEU A 192 -8.54 -11.52 -18.13
CA LEU A 192 -9.35 -10.45 -17.53
C LEU A 192 -9.55 -9.28 -18.49
N ASP A 193 -10.67 -8.58 -18.33
CA ASP A 193 -10.97 -7.34 -19.04
C ASP A 193 -10.52 -6.10 -18.24
N TRP A 194 -10.56 -4.93 -18.89
CA TRP A 194 -10.31 -3.65 -18.27
C TRP A 194 -11.36 -3.30 -17.19
N GLU A 195 -12.61 -3.63 -17.47
CA GLU A 195 -13.71 -3.47 -16.51
C GLU A 195 -13.85 -4.73 -15.64
N PRO A 196 -14.12 -4.56 -14.35
CA PRO A 196 -14.32 -5.69 -13.46
C PRO A 196 -15.57 -6.48 -13.84
N LEU A 197 -15.56 -7.79 -13.57
CA LEU A 197 -16.69 -8.67 -13.86
C LEU A 197 -17.98 -8.08 -13.27
N ASN A 198 -19.01 -7.97 -14.12
CA ASN A 198 -20.35 -7.44 -13.75
C ASN A 198 -20.33 -6.02 -13.13
N GLY A 199 -19.30 -5.22 -13.39
CA GLY A 199 -19.15 -3.89 -12.80
C GLY A 199 -18.90 -3.92 -11.28
N GLN A 200 -18.41 -5.02 -10.74
CA GLN A 200 -18.09 -5.17 -9.32
C GLN A 200 -16.73 -4.54 -9.02
N TYR A 201 -16.71 -3.25 -8.78
CA TYR A 201 -15.50 -2.53 -8.37
C TYR A 201 -14.93 -3.13 -7.08
N GLY A 202 -13.60 -3.16 -6.96
CA GLY A 202 -12.87 -3.90 -5.93
C GLY A 202 -12.36 -5.27 -6.40
N ARG A 203 -12.79 -5.76 -7.58
CA ARG A 203 -12.21 -6.96 -8.21
C ARG A 203 -10.99 -6.59 -9.04
N VAL A 204 -10.04 -7.52 -9.13
CA VAL A 204 -8.83 -7.36 -9.97
C VAL A 204 -9.21 -7.38 -11.45
N THR A 205 -8.49 -6.59 -12.24
CA THR A 205 -8.75 -6.36 -13.66
C THR A 205 -7.47 -6.55 -14.48
N LYS A 206 -7.59 -6.48 -15.81
CA LYS A 206 -6.43 -6.42 -16.69
C LYS A 206 -5.45 -5.31 -16.31
N GLY A 207 -5.96 -4.15 -15.90
CA GLY A 207 -5.14 -3.02 -15.46
C GLY A 207 -4.32 -3.34 -14.21
N PHE A 208 -4.91 -4.02 -13.23
CA PHE A 208 -4.20 -4.53 -12.06
C PHE A 208 -3.05 -5.46 -12.47
N CYS A 209 -3.34 -6.46 -13.30
CA CYS A 209 -2.33 -7.43 -13.73
C CYS A 209 -1.17 -6.78 -14.47
N LYS A 210 -1.47 -5.88 -15.43
CA LYS A 210 -0.46 -5.14 -16.18
C LYS A 210 0.41 -4.25 -15.30
N ALA A 211 -0.18 -3.56 -14.33
CA ALA A 211 0.54 -2.65 -13.44
C ALA A 211 1.53 -3.39 -12.54
N TYR A 212 1.13 -4.53 -11.96
CA TYR A 212 2.03 -5.33 -11.11
C TYR A 212 3.00 -6.21 -11.91
N LEU A 213 2.63 -6.64 -13.12
CA LEU A 213 3.57 -7.28 -14.04
C LEU A 213 4.67 -6.31 -14.48
N ALA A 214 4.32 -5.05 -14.75
CA ALA A 214 5.31 -4.01 -15.02
C ALA A 214 6.23 -3.77 -13.83
N GLU A 215 5.70 -3.73 -12.60
CA GLU A 215 6.52 -3.62 -11.38
C GLU A 215 7.49 -4.80 -11.25
N LEU A 216 7.05 -6.03 -11.55
CA LEU A 216 7.91 -7.21 -11.61
C LEU A 216 9.03 -7.04 -12.63
N TYR A 217 8.71 -6.60 -13.85
CA TYR A 217 9.72 -6.36 -14.89
C TYR A 217 10.72 -5.25 -14.51
N MET A 218 10.24 -4.19 -13.87
CA MET A 218 11.14 -3.14 -13.34
C MET A 218 12.09 -3.69 -12.27
N LYS A 219 11.65 -4.60 -11.40
CA LYS A 219 12.52 -5.30 -10.44
C LYS A 219 13.56 -6.18 -11.15
N LYS A 220 13.19 -6.84 -12.23
CA LYS A 220 14.09 -7.61 -13.10
C LYS A 220 14.99 -6.71 -13.96
N LYS A 221 14.81 -5.38 -13.94
CA LYS A 221 15.44 -4.40 -14.84
C LYS A 221 15.14 -4.62 -16.32
N ASP A 222 14.05 -5.33 -16.62
CA ASP A 222 13.50 -5.43 -17.96
C ASP A 222 12.56 -4.25 -18.24
N TYR A 223 13.16 -3.08 -18.41
CA TYR A 223 12.42 -1.83 -18.60
C TYR A 223 11.67 -1.78 -19.94
N ASN A 224 12.06 -2.58 -20.95
CA ASN A 224 11.32 -2.64 -22.20
C ASN A 224 9.98 -3.36 -22.04
N SER A 225 9.97 -4.51 -21.37
CA SER A 225 8.73 -5.23 -21.08
C SER A 225 7.83 -4.43 -20.14
N ALA A 226 8.40 -3.83 -19.09
CA ALA A 226 7.66 -2.94 -18.18
C ALA A 226 7.03 -1.77 -18.93
N LYS A 227 7.80 -1.09 -19.80
CA LYS A 227 7.33 0.02 -20.62
C LYS A 227 6.14 -0.36 -21.50
N ALA A 228 6.16 -1.55 -22.10
CA ALA A 228 5.07 -2.03 -22.96
C ALA A 228 3.77 -2.23 -22.17
N GLU A 229 3.82 -2.85 -20.98
CA GLU A 229 2.64 -3.05 -20.14
C GLU A 229 2.07 -1.71 -19.63
N LEU A 230 2.93 -0.80 -19.17
CA LEU A 230 2.52 0.52 -18.67
C LEU A 230 1.94 1.40 -19.78
N LYS A 231 2.56 1.37 -20.98
CA LYS A 231 2.02 2.08 -22.14
C LYS A 231 0.61 1.62 -22.49
N SER A 232 0.37 0.32 -22.48
CA SER A 232 -0.96 -0.23 -22.74
C SER A 232 -2.00 0.21 -21.69
N ILE A 233 -1.62 0.38 -20.41
CA ILE A 233 -2.52 0.94 -19.39
C ILE A 233 -2.91 2.39 -19.74
N ILE A 234 -1.92 3.19 -20.17
CA ILE A 234 -2.11 4.61 -20.47
C ILE A 234 -2.91 4.82 -21.76
N ASP A 235 -2.62 4.04 -22.81
CA ASP A 235 -3.19 4.25 -24.15
C ASP A 235 -4.53 3.52 -24.35
N ASP A 236 -4.64 2.27 -23.86
CA ASP A 236 -5.76 1.36 -24.14
C ASP A 236 -6.71 1.23 -22.95
N GLY A 237 -6.23 1.52 -21.72
CA GLY A 237 -7.03 1.42 -20.50
C GLY A 237 -8.06 2.54 -20.36
N PRO A 238 -9.11 2.32 -19.57
CA PRO A 238 -10.16 3.33 -19.35
C PRO A 238 -9.74 4.45 -18.40
N TYR A 239 -8.49 4.45 -17.93
CA TYR A 239 -8.00 5.29 -16.87
C TYR A 239 -7.67 6.72 -17.31
N LYS A 240 -7.95 7.69 -16.46
CA LYS A 240 -7.57 9.10 -16.64
C LYS A 240 -7.18 9.70 -15.30
N LEU A 241 -6.24 10.64 -15.30
CA LEU A 241 -5.96 11.41 -14.09
C LEU A 241 -7.25 12.07 -13.58
N GLU A 242 -7.48 11.94 -12.27
CA GLU A 242 -8.54 12.69 -11.61
C GLU A 242 -8.22 14.19 -11.75
N PRO A 243 -9.09 14.99 -12.34
CA PRO A 243 -8.78 16.38 -12.63
C PRO A 243 -8.39 17.19 -11.39
N CYS A 244 -9.06 16.96 -10.27
CA CYS A 244 -8.72 17.60 -9.00
C CYS A 244 -8.09 16.60 -8.04
N TYR A 245 -6.83 16.77 -7.69
CA TYR A 245 -6.14 15.93 -6.72
C TYR A 245 -6.89 15.79 -5.39
N GLY A 246 -7.61 16.83 -4.98
CA GLY A 246 -8.44 16.81 -3.77
C GLY A 246 -9.60 15.80 -3.79
N ASN A 247 -9.99 15.30 -4.97
CA ASN A 247 -11.05 14.30 -5.08
C ASN A 247 -10.57 12.87 -4.86
N LEU A 248 -9.26 12.64 -4.88
CA LEU A 248 -8.69 11.34 -4.50
C LEU A 248 -8.92 11.08 -3.02
N HIS A 249 -9.14 9.84 -2.62
CA HIS A 249 -9.28 9.40 -1.23
C HIS A 249 -10.48 9.98 -0.45
N ASN A 250 -11.57 10.35 -1.10
CA ASN A 250 -12.81 10.77 -0.43
C ASN A 250 -13.78 9.60 -0.29
N GLU A 251 -14.62 9.64 0.75
CA GLU A 251 -15.67 8.64 1.00
C GLU A 251 -16.65 8.49 -0.18
N ASP A 252 -17.01 9.60 -0.84
CA ASP A 252 -17.99 9.59 -1.94
C ASP A 252 -17.37 9.41 -3.33
N THR A 253 -16.05 9.36 -3.43
CA THR A 253 -15.34 9.25 -4.71
C THR A 253 -14.48 8.00 -4.77
N HIS A 254 -15.00 6.88 -4.25
CA HIS A 254 -14.39 5.57 -4.42
C HIS A 254 -14.27 5.23 -5.90
N TRP A 255 -13.18 4.60 -6.27
CA TRP A 255 -12.93 4.13 -7.61
C TRP A 255 -13.10 5.23 -8.66
N THR A 256 -12.29 6.27 -8.52
CA THR A 256 -12.22 7.34 -9.53
C THR A 256 -11.70 6.78 -10.86
N LYS A 257 -11.78 7.57 -11.93
CA LYS A 257 -11.18 7.18 -13.22
C LYS A 257 -9.66 6.99 -13.17
N GLU A 258 -9.02 7.45 -12.10
CA GLU A 258 -7.59 7.25 -11.88
C GLU A 258 -7.29 5.91 -11.20
N SER A 259 -8.27 5.31 -10.53
CA SER A 259 -8.09 4.11 -9.72
C SER A 259 -7.93 2.87 -10.59
N ILE A 260 -6.84 2.12 -10.38
CA ILE A 260 -6.59 0.82 -11.00
C ILE A 260 -6.98 -0.29 -10.03
N PHE A 261 -6.69 -0.12 -8.75
CA PHE A 261 -7.15 -1.02 -7.70
C PHE A 261 -7.26 -0.32 -6.36
N GLU A 262 -8.42 -0.52 -5.73
CA GLU A 262 -8.70 -0.05 -4.37
C GLU A 262 -9.23 -1.19 -3.52
N ILE A 263 -8.83 -1.23 -2.26
CA ILE A 263 -9.52 -1.99 -1.22
C ILE A 263 -10.64 -1.10 -0.72
N MET A 264 -11.87 -1.51 -1.00
CA MET A 264 -13.04 -0.69 -0.78
C MET A 264 -13.62 -0.91 0.61
N TYR A 265 -13.84 0.17 1.31
CA TYR A 265 -14.58 0.19 2.58
C TYR A 265 -15.89 0.94 2.40
N HIS A 266 -16.88 0.61 3.19
CA HIS A 266 -18.16 1.31 3.21
C HIS A 266 -18.61 1.56 4.65
N LYS A 267 -19.38 2.62 4.84
CA LYS A 267 -19.90 2.98 6.15
C LYS A 267 -20.86 1.90 6.65
N GLN A 268 -20.65 1.48 7.88
CA GLN A 268 -21.56 0.57 8.60
C GLN A 268 -22.32 1.33 9.69
N ASP A 269 -23.44 0.81 10.12
CA ASP A 269 -24.29 1.42 11.15
C ASP A 269 -23.56 1.58 12.50
N TYR A 270 -22.65 0.66 12.79
CA TYR A 270 -21.77 0.73 13.94
C TYR A 270 -20.31 0.73 13.48
N MET A 271 -19.66 1.88 13.66
CA MET A 271 -18.25 2.09 13.41
C MET A 271 -17.62 2.42 14.76
N GLY A 272 -17.01 1.45 15.41
CA GLY A 272 -16.41 1.64 16.73
C GLY A 272 -15.38 0.60 17.05
N TRP A 273 -14.59 0.88 18.06
CA TRP A 273 -13.58 -0.02 18.57
C TRP A 273 -14.20 -1.36 18.99
N GLY A 274 -13.63 -2.47 18.51
CA GLY A 274 -14.13 -3.81 18.81
C GLY A 274 -15.28 -4.29 17.92
N ALA A 275 -15.62 -3.58 16.84
CA ALA A 275 -16.48 -4.10 15.81
C ALA A 275 -15.73 -5.21 15.05
N ASN A 276 -16.18 -6.45 15.18
CA ASN A 276 -15.60 -7.62 14.52
C ASN A 276 -15.97 -7.63 13.02
N SER A 277 -15.41 -6.72 12.24
CA SER A 277 -15.70 -6.65 10.82
C SER A 277 -14.56 -6.03 10.03
N SER A 278 -14.60 -6.12 8.72
CA SER A 278 -13.70 -5.42 7.80
C SER A 278 -13.64 -3.89 8.03
N SER A 279 -14.61 -3.33 8.79
CA SER A 279 -14.60 -1.94 9.23
C SER A 279 -13.46 -1.61 10.20
N ASP A 280 -12.93 -2.57 10.94
CA ASP A 280 -11.87 -2.32 11.91
C ASP A 280 -10.57 -1.83 11.25
N ALA A 281 -10.22 -2.40 10.09
CA ALA A 281 -9.04 -1.96 9.34
C ALA A 281 -9.13 -0.49 8.90
N MET A 282 -10.32 -0.05 8.53
CA MET A 282 -10.58 1.34 8.13
C MET A 282 -10.44 2.31 9.29
N ILE A 283 -10.95 1.94 10.46
CA ILE A 283 -10.85 2.74 11.69
C ILE A 283 -9.38 3.03 11.99
N TRP A 284 -8.50 2.06 11.83
CA TRP A 284 -7.10 2.20 12.12
C TRP A 284 -6.40 3.28 11.29
N PHE A 285 -6.65 3.35 9.99
CA PHE A 285 -6.04 4.37 9.14
C PHE A 285 -6.49 5.77 9.53
N GLY A 286 -7.76 5.96 9.85
CA GLY A 286 -8.27 7.19 10.39
C GLY A 286 -7.61 7.59 11.72
N PHE A 287 -7.51 6.67 12.66
CA PHE A 287 -6.84 6.89 13.95
C PHE A 287 -5.36 7.18 13.82
N MET A 288 -4.64 6.44 12.98
CA MET A 288 -3.21 6.64 12.78
C MET A 288 -2.89 8.01 12.18
N CYS A 289 -3.75 8.50 11.28
CA CYS A 289 -3.53 9.75 10.57
C CYS A 289 -4.08 10.98 11.30
N ALA A 290 -5.15 10.82 12.09
CA ALA A 290 -5.78 11.93 12.79
C ALA A 290 -4.95 12.39 13.99
N ALA A 291 -5.01 13.71 14.25
CA ALA A 291 -4.37 14.30 15.41
C ALA A 291 -5.02 13.83 16.72
N PRO A 292 -4.26 13.68 17.83
CA PRO A 292 -4.79 13.32 19.13
C PRO A 292 -5.87 14.27 19.64
N GLU A 293 -5.77 15.54 19.35
CA GLU A 293 -6.77 16.55 19.70
C GLU A 293 -8.14 16.32 19.06
N TRP A 294 -8.21 15.49 18.01
CA TRP A 294 -9.44 15.09 17.34
C TRP A 294 -9.74 13.59 17.49
N GLY A 295 -9.18 12.96 18.51
CA GLY A 295 -9.46 11.57 18.83
C GLY A 295 -8.62 10.54 18.08
N GLY A 296 -7.65 10.98 17.29
CA GLY A 296 -6.69 10.09 16.63
C GLY A 296 -5.50 9.73 17.50
N TRP A 297 -4.57 8.96 16.95
CA TRP A 297 -3.32 8.61 17.63
C TRP A 297 -2.12 9.39 17.10
N GLY A 298 -2.20 9.93 15.90
CA GLY A 298 -1.10 10.61 15.24
C GLY A 298 0.12 9.72 15.02
N SER A 299 -0.06 8.40 14.91
CA SER A 299 1.05 7.45 14.73
C SER A 299 1.60 7.41 13.31
N MET A 300 0.93 8.04 12.36
CA MET A 300 1.44 8.33 11.01
C MET A 300 1.64 9.83 10.81
N CYS A 301 2.40 10.47 11.70
CA CYS A 301 2.81 11.86 11.50
C CYS A 301 3.77 11.97 10.31
N LEU A 302 3.54 12.95 9.48
CA LEU A 302 4.45 13.28 8.38
C LEU A 302 5.58 14.20 8.86
N SER A 303 6.62 14.35 8.03
CA SER A 303 7.76 15.19 8.38
C SER A 303 7.61 16.63 7.93
N TRP A 304 8.20 17.55 8.67
CA TRP A 304 8.39 18.91 8.22
C TRP A 304 9.30 19.02 7.00
N GLU A 305 10.23 18.08 6.84
CA GLU A 305 11.10 17.98 5.67
C GLU A 305 10.26 17.74 4.41
N LEU A 306 9.26 16.84 4.49
CA LEU A 306 8.31 16.65 3.40
C LEU A 306 7.51 17.94 3.12
N VAL A 307 6.98 18.60 4.15
CA VAL A 307 6.22 19.85 3.98
C VAL A 307 7.07 20.92 3.29
N ARG A 308 8.31 21.11 3.76
CA ARG A 308 9.23 22.12 3.21
C ARG A 308 9.78 21.77 1.83
N SER A 309 9.69 20.52 1.41
CA SER A 309 10.17 20.09 0.09
C SER A 309 9.20 20.43 -1.05
N PHE A 310 7.93 20.66 -0.76
CA PHE A 310 6.97 21.02 -1.81
C PHE A 310 7.32 22.35 -2.47
N GLU A 311 7.21 22.37 -3.77
CA GLU A 311 7.41 23.58 -4.55
C GLU A 311 6.26 24.58 -4.31
N PRO A 312 6.55 25.88 -4.20
CA PRO A 312 5.48 26.88 -4.09
C PRO A 312 4.52 26.81 -5.29
N GLY A 313 3.24 26.68 -5.02
CA GLY A 313 2.20 26.52 -6.05
C GLY A 313 1.75 25.08 -6.26
N ASP A 314 2.48 24.09 -5.76
CA ASP A 314 2.07 22.68 -5.79
C ASP A 314 0.90 22.45 -4.80
N LYS A 315 -0.29 22.26 -5.33
CA LYS A 315 -1.51 22.10 -4.53
C LYS A 315 -1.64 20.73 -3.87
N ARG A 316 -0.83 19.74 -4.24
CA ARG A 316 -0.83 18.43 -3.58
C ARG A 316 -0.56 18.57 -2.09
N ARG A 317 0.30 19.52 -1.69
CA ARG A 317 0.57 19.80 -0.28
C ARG A 317 -0.71 20.12 0.50
N GLN A 318 -1.51 21.06 0.04
CA GLN A 318 -2.72 21.47 0.75
C GLN A 318 -3.83 20.42 0.75
N TYR A 319 -3.90 19.57 -0.29
CA TYR A 319 -4.89 18.51 -0.38
C TYR A 319 -4.52 17.24 0.38
N SER A 320 -3.25 17.03 0.69
CA SER A 320 -2.78 15.79 1.32
C SER A 320 -2.18 15.96 2.70
N ILE A 321 -1.89 17.17 3.13
CA ILE A 321 -1.16 17.44 4.38
C ILE A 321 -1.80 18.61 5.12
N VAL A 322 -1.96 18.44 6.43
CA VAL A 322 -2.25 19.52 7.37
C VAL A 322 -1.16 19.57 8.43
N ALA A 323 -0.62 20.74 8.69
CA ALA A 323 0.47 20.96 9.61
C ALA A 323 0.12 22.01 10.66
N LYS A 324 0.93 22.10 11.73
CA LYS A 324 0.77 23.13 12.77
C LYS A 324 0.63 24.52 12.14
N GLY A 325 -0.42 25.21 12.54
CA GLY A 325 -0.77 26.53 12.03
C GLY A 325 -1.68 26.55 10.81
N ASP A 326 -1.87 25.40 10.13
CA ASP A 326 -2.87 25.30 9.07
C ASP A 326 -4.28 25.17 9.67
N THR A 327 -5.29 25.58 8.91
CA THR A 327 -6.67 25.29 9.22
C THR A 327 -7.06 23.95 8.61
N ASN A 328 -7.57 23.02 9.42
CA ASN A 328 -8.11 21.76 8.91
C ASN A 328 -9.34 22.07 8.05
N PRO A 329 -9.37 21.69 6.76
CA PRO A 329 -10.45 22.07 5.86
C PRO A 329 -11.81 21.44 6.21
N PHE A 330 -11.82 20.36 7.00
CA PHE A 330 -13.04 19.63 7.36
C PHE A 330 -13.67 20.16 8.64
N THR A 331 -12.86 20.63 9.59
CA THR A 331 -13.32 21.05 10.91
C THR A 331 -13.32 22.57 11.09
N GLY A 332 -12.57 23.29 10.26
CA GLY A 332 -12.35 24.74 10.42
C GLY A 332 -11.44 25.11 11.60
N GLN A 333 -10.85 24.12 12.29
CA GLN A 333 -9.98 24.36 13.44
C GLN A 333 -8.53 24.48 13.01
N THR A 334 -7.79 25.34 13.69
CA THR A 334 -6.33 25.46 13.48
C THR A 334 -5.62 24.31 14.17
N VAL A 335 -4.71 23.65 13.44
CA VAL A 335 -3.87 22.57 13.97
C VAL A 335 -2.91 23.16 15.02
N GLY A 336 -3.07 22.71 16.24
CA GLY A 336 -2.27 23.11 17.38
C GLY A 336 -1.02 22.26 17.60
N VAL A 337 -0.50 22.35 18.82
CA VAL A 337 0.53 21.49 19.33
C VAL A 337 -0.14 20.49 20.25
N THR A 338 -0.32 19.26 19.80
CA THR A 338 -0.82 18.21 20.65
C THR A 338 0.25 17.14 20.82
N PRO A 339 0.52 16.67 22.05
CA PRO A 339 1.46 15.59 22.28
C PRO A 339 1.01 14.31 21.54
N SER A 340 1.95 13.59 20.94
CA SER A 340 1.65 12.26 20.41
C SER A 340 1.29 11.29 21.54
N PHE A 341 0.52 10.28 21.22
CA PHE A 341 -0.01 9.31 22.18
C PHE A 341 1.08 8.57 22.98
N ASP A 342 2.25 8.37 22.43
CA ASP A 342 3.32 7.53 23.01
C ASP A 342 4.37 8.26 23.84
N GLY A 343 4.21 9.53 24.06
CA GLY A 343 5.07 10.28 24.97
C GLY A 343 6.48 10.61 24.51
N LEU A 344 6.92 10.19 23.33
CA LEU A 344 8.24 10.54 22.80
C LEU A 344 8.44 12.06 22.70
N PHE A 345 7.33 12.77 22.55
CA PHE A 345 7.30 14.22 22.43
C PHE A 345 6.22 14.87 23.33
N GLN A 346 5.71 14.13 24.32
CA GLN A 346 4.66 14.66 25.21
C GLN A 346 5.06 15.99 25.85
N GLY A 347 4.19 16.97 25.71
CA GLY A 347 4.34 18.27 26.39
C GLY A 347 5.29 19.25 25.71
N SER A 348 5.76 18.97 24.50
CA SER A 348 6.64 19.88 23.77
C SER A 348 5.86 20.81 22.84
N GLU A 349 6.05 22.12 23.00
CA GLU A 349 5.51 23.13 22.08
C GLU A 349 6.15 23.07 20.67
N ASN A 350 7.26 22.35 20.51
CA ASN A 350 8.03 22.26 19.29
C ASN A 350 7.81 20.96 18.51
N MET A 351 6.77 20.19 18.85
CA MET A 351 6.47 18.96 18.13
C MET A 351 6.18 19.21 16.66
N PRO A 352 6.72 18.35 15.78
CA PRO A 352 6.30 18.34 14.38
C PRO A 352 4.88 17.77 14.31
N THR A 353 3.90 18.65 14.38
CA THR A 353 2.49 18.30 14.16
C THR A 353 2.18 18.43 12.68
N VAL A 354 2.37 17.34 11.95
CA VAL A 354 2.08 17.24 10.52
C VAL A 354 1.32 15.93 10.29
N TYR A 355 0.13 16.02 9.71
CA TYR A 355 -0.75 14.88 9.54
C TYR A 355 -1.15 14.69 8.08
N SER A 356 -1.37 13.44 7.69
CA SER A 356 -1.88 13.11 6.35
C SER A 356 -3.39 13.31 6.30
N LEU A 357 -3.85 14.08 5.31
CA LEU A 357 -5.27 14.20 4.99
C LEU A 357 -5.76 13.10 4.05
N LYS A 358 -4.92 12.19 3.57
CA LYS A 358 -5.36 11.14 2.64
C LYS A 358 -6.25 10.10 3.31
N TYR A 359 -5.96 9.75 4.56
CA TYR A 359 -6.73 8.77 5.32
C TYR A 359 -7.51 9.40 6.47
N TRP A 360 -7.36 10.69 6.66
CA TRP A 360 -8.10 11.45 7.65
C TRP A 360 -8.94 12.51 6.94
N ARG A 361 -10.04 12.09 6.37
CA ARG A 361 -11.01 12.95 5.70
C ARG A 361 -12.41 12.66 6.22
N CYS A 362 -13.21 13.68 6.39
CA CYS A 362 -14.61 13.55 6.70
C CYS A 362 -15.43 14.52 5.84
N LYS A 363 -16.70 14.20 5.65
CA LYS A 363 -17.62 15.14 5.02
C LYS A 363 -17.71 16.41 5.86
N PRO A 364 -17.78 17.60 5.24
CA PRO A 364 -17.98 18.83 5.97
C PRO A 364 -19.21 18.73 6.89
N GLY A 365 -19.00 19.00 8.19
CA GLY A 365 -20.06 18.91 9.19
C GLY A 365 -20.26 17.53 9.82
N ASP A 366 -19.51 16.50 9.41
CA ASP A 366 -19.47 15.22 10.10
C ASP A 366 -18.59 15.34 11.35
N ASN A 367 -19.14 14.96 12.51
CA ASN A 367 -18.42 15.01 13.78
C ASN A 367 -17.54 13.76 14.02
N ASN A 368 -17.68 12.75 13.18
CA ASN A 368 -16.95 11.48 13.33
C ASN A 368 -15.71 11.46 12.43
N GLN A 369 -14.64 12.11 12.88
CA GLN A 369 -13.46 12.40 12.07
C GLN A 369 -12.48 11.24 11.94
N VAL A 370 -12.65 10.17 12.72
CA VAL A 370 -11.71 9.03 12.77
C VAL A 370 -12.29 7.75 12.16
N TYR A 371 -13.59 7.70 11.92
CA TYR A 371 -14.29 6.52 11.42
C TYR A 371 -14.80 6.73 9.99
N ASN A 372 -13.89 6.90 9.05
CA ASN A 372 -14.22 7.19 7.67
C ASN A 372 -14.04 5.96 6.77
N PRO A 373 -15.03 5.63 5.92
CA PRO A 373 -14.91 4.54 4.96
C PRO A 373 -14.09 4.97 3.73
N ILE A 374 -12.86 5.40 3.95
CA ILE A 374 -11.95 5.77 2.85
C ILE A 374 -11.31 4.51 2.31
N SER A 375 -11.46 4.26 1.03
CA SER A 375 -10.80 3.14 0.35
C SER A 375 -9.29 3.33 0.30
N LEU A 376 -8.56 2.22 0.36
CA LEU A 376 -7.10 2.22 0.20
C LEU A 376 -6.76 2.04 -1.27
N THR A 377 -6.29 3.09 -1.90
CA THR A 377 -5.86 3.05 -3.30
C THR A 377 -4.47 2.45 -3.41
N LEU A 378 -4.38 1.17 -3.77
CA LEU A 378 -3.11 0.46 -3.90
C LEU A 378 -2.36 0.81 -5.19
N LYS A 379 -3.09 1.08 -6.26
CA LYS A 379 -2.51 1.47 -7.55
C LYS A 379 -3.44 2.41 -8.29
N ARG A 380 -2.88 3.48 -8.85
CA ARG A 380 -3.60 4.48 -9.64
C ARG A 380 -2.74 5.00 -10.79
N LEU A 381 -3.38 5.62 -11.76
CA LEU A 381 -2.75 6.03 -13.03
C LEU A 381 -1.53 6.93 -12.83
N ALA A 382 -1.55 7.87 -11.89
CA ALA A 382 -0.38 8.72 -11.65
C ALA A 382 0.86 7.90 -11.24
N GLY A 383 0.69 6.85 -10.42
CA GLY A 383 1.78 5.91 -10.12
C GLY A 383 2.28 5.19 -11.37
N VAL A 384 1.36 4.71 -12.22
CA VAL A 384 1.69 4.08 -13.52
C VAL A 384 2.41 5.04 -14.45
N MET A 385 2.01 6.31 -14.50
CA MET A 385 2.70 7.32 -15.32
C MET A 385 4.14 7.59 -14.83
N LEU A 386 4.38 7.56 -13.52
CA LEU A 386 5.72 7.68 -12.95
C LEU A 386 6.57 6.43 -13.20
N ASP A 387 5.97 5.23 -13.13
CA ASP A 387 6.62 3.98 -13.52
C ASP A 387 6.99 4.01 -15.01
N TYR A 388 6.07 4.50 -15.86
CA TYR A 388 6.30 4.64 -17.30
C TYR A 388 7.39 5.68 -17.63
N ALA A 389 7.39 6.81 -16.92
CA ALA A 389 8.43 7.82 -17.06
C ALA A 389 9.82 7.24 -16.76
N GLU A 390 9.95 6.49 -15.67
CA GLU A 390 11.20 5.81 -15.32
C GLU A 390 11.63 4.83 -16.41
N CYS A 391 10.72 3.98 -16.89
CA CYS A 391 11.02 3.05 -17.98
C CYS A 391 11.41 3.77 -19.28
N CYS A 392 10.82 4.93 -19.57
CA CYS A 392 11.20 5.76 -20.70
C CYS A 392 12.63 6.29 -20.57
N PHE A 393 13.02 6.79 -19.39
CA PHE A 393 14.37 7.23 -19.16
C PHE A 393 15.39 6.10 -19.27
N GLU A 394 15.13 4.95 -18.67
CA GLU A 394 16.02 3.78 -18.71
C GLU A 394 16.16 3.19 -20.14
N THR A 395 15.17 3.41 -21.00
CA THR A 395 15.19 2.94 -22.40
C THR A 395 15.57 4.04 -23.41
N GLY A 396 16.04 5.20 -22.95
CA GLY A 396 16.53 6.28 -23.79
C GLY A 396 15.45 7.19 -24.40
N ASP A 397 14.21 7.08 -24.02
CA ASP A 397 13.08 7.90 -24.45
C ASP A 397 12.79 9.03 -23.46
N ALA A 398 13.82 9.88 -23.24
CA ALA A 398 13.74 10.93 -22.23
C ALA A 398 12.62 11.95 -22.49
N ALA A 399 12.28 12.22 -23.75
CA ALA A 399 11.22 13.17 -24.09
C ALA A 399 9.86 12.72 -23.53
N THR A 400 9.50 11.45 -23.72
CA THR A 400 8.29 10.87 -23.15
C THR A 400 8.32 10.83 -21.63
N GLY A 401 9.47 10.50 -21.04
CA GLY A 401 9.62 10.50 -19.57
C GLY A 401 9.32 11.88 -18.96
N TRP A 402 9.89 12.94 -19.51
CA TRP A 402 9.62 14.31 -19.06
C TRP A 402 8.18 14.75 -19.33
N GLU A 403 7.57 14.29 -20.42
CA GLU A 403 6.16 14.59 -20.72
C GLU A 403 5.23 14.00 -19.65
N MET A 404 5.47 12.78 -19.17
CA MET A 404 4.67 12.19 -18.08
C MET A 404 4.78 13.04 -16.80
N ILE A 405 5.99 13.43 -16.43
CA ILE A 405 6.23 14.32 -15.30
C ILE A 405 5.47 15.65 -15.48
N ARG A 406 5.54 16.24 -16.68
CA ARG A 406 4.86 17.49 -16.99
C ARG A 406 3.35 17.39 -16.80
N GLN A 407 2.73 16.30 -17.23
CA GLN A 407 1.29 16.09 -17.09
C GLN A 407 0.88 15.99 -15.61
N ILE A 408 1.62 15.24 -14.81
CA ILE A 408 1.37 15.12 -13.36
C ILE A 408 1.51 16.50 -12.68
N ARG A 409 2.57 17.23 -13.00
CA ARG A 409 2.80 18.57 -12.43
C ARG A 409 1.73 19.57 -12.86
N ASN A 410 1.27 19.50 -14.10
CA ASN A 410 0.17 20.36 -14.58
C ASN A 410 -1.10 20.16 -13.74
N ARG A 411 -1.48 18.91 -13.45
CA ARG A 411 -2.58 18.61 -12.55
C ARG A 411 -2.28 19.08 -11.10
N ALA A 412 -1.03 18.89 -10.62
CA ALA A 412 -0.60 19.28 -9.28
C ALA A 412 -0.71 20.78 -9.03
N TRP A 413 -0.52 21.62 -10.03
CA TRP A 413 -0.73 23.06 -9.97
C TRP A 413 -2.21 23.47 -10.07
N GLY A 414 -3.11 22.52 -10.22
CA GLY A 414 -4.55 22.76 -10.29
C GLY A 414 -5.01 23.30 -11.65
N ASN A 415 -4.27 23.02 -12.71
CA ASN A 415 -4.70 23.27 -14.09
C ASN A 415 -5.68 22.15 -14.50
N LEU A 416 -6.96 22.43 -14.22
CA LEU A 416 -8.02 21.46 -14.34
C LEU A 416 -8.70 21.55 -15.70
N GLU A 417 -9.37 20.46 -16.08
CA GLU A 417 -10.32 20.50 -17.19
C GLU A 417 -11.47 21.49 -16.86
N PRO A 418 -12.02 22.16 -17.84
CA PRO A 418 -13.17 23.04 -17.63
C PRO A 418 -14.33 22.32 -16.94
N GLY A 419 -14.85 22.93 -15.87
CA GLY A 419 -15.95 22.35 -15.08
C GLY A 419 -15.53 21.36 -14.00
N ALA A 420 -14.23 21.14 -13.77
CA ALA A 420 -13.77 20.36 -12.64
C ALA A 420 -14.27 20.94 -11.31
N THR A 421 -14.62 20.06 -10.38
CA THR A 421 -15.10 20.42 -9.04
C THR A 421 -14.25 19.76 -7.98
N VAL A 422 -14.28 20.31 -6.77
CA VAL A 422 -13.69 19.65 -5.59
C VAL A 422 -14.80 19.33 -4.59
N ALA A 423 -14.80 18.11 -4.07
CA ALA A 423 -15.90 17.63 -3.24
C ALA A 423 -15.80 18.10 -1.78
N TYR A 424 -14.70 17.85 -1.10
CA TYR A 424 -14.60 18.04 0.35
C TYR A 424 -13.78 19.26 0.77
N PHE A 425 -13.05 19.84 -0.15
CA PHE A 425 -12.18 20.98 0.13
C PHE A 425 -12.83 22.31 -0.26
N PRO A 426 -12.33 23.43 0.25
CA PRO A 426 -12.81 24.75 -0.13
C PRO A 426 -12.76 24.98 -1.65
N LYS A 427 -13.84 25.52 -2.21
CA LYS A 427 -13.93 25.73 -3.67
C LYS A 427 -12.96 26.77 -4.20
N ASP A 428 -12.54 27.71 -3.36
CA ASP A 428 -11.53 28.73 -3.67
C ASP A 428 -10.10 28.14 -3.77
N TRP A 429 -9.93 26.85 -3.44
CA TRP A 429 -8.68 26.14 -3.72
C TRP A 429 -8.54 25.74 -5.19
N LEU A 430 -9.63 25.76 -5.96
CA LEU A 430 -9.58 25.58 -7.40
C LEU A 430 -9.05 26.85 -8.08
N ASN A 431 -8.25 26.68 -9.13
CA ASN A 431 -7.86 27.80 -9.98
C ASN A 431 -9.05 28.23 -10.85
N THR A 432 -9.25 29.53 -10.97
CA THR A 432 -10.21 30.10 -11.93
C THR A 432 -9.61 30.24 -13.33
N GLU A 433 -8.27 30.28 -13.41
CA GLU A 433 -7.52 30.41 -14.65
C GLU A 433 -6.34 29.42 -14.63
N THR A 434 -5.84 29.08 -15.82
CA THR A 434 -4.63 28.26 -15.94
C THR A 434 -3.43 29.03 -15.39
N VAL A 435 -2.65 28.37 -14.52
CA VAL A 435 -1.41 28.92 -13.96
C VAL A 435 -0.20 28.32 -14.68
N GLU A 436 0.86 29.10 -14.76
CA GLU A 436 2.12 28.62 -15.30
C GLU A 436 2.77 27.62 -14.33
N VAL A 437 3.11 26.44 -14.85
CA VAL A 437 3.83 25.40 -14.09
C VAL A 437 5.33 25.55 -14.35
N PRO A 438 6.16 25.68 -13.32
CA PRO A 438 7.61 25.78 -13.51
C PRO A 438 8.13 24.56 -14.28
N ASP A 439 9.11 24.81 -15.16
CA ASP A 439 9.75 23.75 -15.93
C ASP A 439 10.40 22.71 -15.03
N ALA A 440 10.01 21.45 -15.17
CA ALA A 440 10.44 20.36 -14.30
C ALA A 440 11.98 20.15 -14.33
N GLN A 441 12.58 20.23 -15.52
CA GLN A 441 14.02 19.98 -15.64
C GLN A 441 14.81 21.09 -14.94
N THR A 442 14.41 22.33 -15.12
CA THR A 442 15.02 23.49 -14.46
C THR A 442 14.87 23.39 -12.95
N TYR A 443 13.66 23.11 -12.47
CA TYR A 443 13.38 22.99 -11.04
C TYR A 443 14.22 21.88 -10.40
N TYR A 444 14.17 20.66 -10.96
CA TYR A 444 14.90 19.53 -10.39
C TYR A 444 16.43 19.65 -10.54
N ALA A 445 16.94 20.35 -11.53
CA ALA A 445 18.37 20.66 -11.61
C ALA A 445 18.81 21.55 -10.43
N GLN A 446 18.02 22.55 -10.09
CA GLN A 446 18.27 23.42 -8.92
C GLN A 446 18.10 22.64 -7.61
N TYR A 447 17.05 21.82 -7.49
CA TYR A 447 16.81 21.00 -6.32
C TYR A 447 17.95 20.00 -6.07
N LYS A 448 18.35 19.26 -7.12
CA LYS A 448 19.48 18.33 -7.11
C LYS A 448 20.76 19.02 -6.61
N ALA A 449 21.11 20.18 -7.17
CA ALA A 449 22.28 20.93 -6.78
C ALA A 449 22.20 21.41 -5.32
N LYS A 450 21.03 21.93 -4.90
CA LYS A 450 20.81 22.41 -3.52
C LYS A 450 20.92 21.28 -2.48
N LYS A 451 20.42 20.09 -2.81
CA LYS A 451 20.38 18.95 -1.90
C LYS A 451 21.61 18.04 -1.97
N GLY A 452 22.46 18.23 -2.99
CA GLY A 452 23.68 17.45 -3.16
C GLY A 452 23.49 16.06 -3.75
N TYR A 453 22.38 15.81 -4.47
CA TYR A 453 22.21 14.56 -5.21
C TYR A 453 23.25 14.41 -6.31
N THR A 454 23.78 13.20 -6.49
CA THR A 454 24.74 12.83 -7.53
C THR A 454 24.12 12.05 -8.67
N SER A 455 23.05 11.31 -8.39
CA SER A 455 22.28 10.55 -9.39
C SER A 455 21.81 11.41 -10.55
N ASP A 456 21.43 10.77 -11.65
CA ASP A 456 20.89 11.44 -12.83
C ASP A 456 19.71 12.34 -12.49
N LEU A 457 19.56 13.44 -13.22
CA LEU A 457 18.50 14.42 -12.99
C LEU A 457 17.10 13.79 -13.00
N TRP A 458 16.86 12.89 -13.95
CA TRP A 458 15.57 12.23 -14.07
C TRP A 458 15.24 11.32 -12.88
N LYS A 459 16.25 10.66 -12.28
CA LYS A 459 16.05 9.85 -11.06
C LYS A 459 15.57 10.71 -9.91
N VAL A 460 16.21 11.86 -9.71
CA VAL A 460 15.81 12.83 -8.68
C VAL A 460 14.39 13.33 -8.96
N ALA A 461 14.07 13.67 -10.22
CA ALA A 461 12.75 14.14 -10.59
C ALA A 461 11.65 13.08 -10.34
N VAL A 462 11.87 11.85 -10.78
CA VAL A 462 10.91 10.74 -10.62
C VAL A 462 10.67 10.44 -9.13
N ILE A 463 11.73 10.34 -8.32
CA ILE A 463 11.55 10.00 -6.90
C ILE A 463 10.89 11.14 -6.12
N MET A 464 11.17 12.40 -6.47
CA MET A 464 10.53 13.55 -5.83
C MET A 464 9.07 13.68 -6.26
N GLU A 465 8.74 13.43 -7.53
CA GLU A 465 7.34 13.40 -7.96
C GLU A 465 6.57 12.26 -7.28
N ARG A 466 7.17 11.07 -7.08
CA ARG A 466 6.58 9.99 -6.26
C ARG A 466 6.35 10.46 -4.84
N ARG A 467 7.32 11.12 -4.23
CA ARG A 467 7.21 11.68 -2.88
C ARG A 467 6.02 12.61 -2.74
N TYR A 468 5.81 13.52 -3.70
CA TYR A 468 4.72 14.49 -3.65
C TYR A 468 3.37 13.88 -4.03
N GLU A 469 3.36 13.10 -5.07
CA GLU A 469 2.15 12.49 -5.62
C GLU A 469 1.61 11.37 -4.74
N LEU A 470 2.49 10.48 -4.31
CA LEU A 470 2.16 9.23 -3.63
C LEU A 470 2.53 9.26 -2.13
N ASN A 471 2.68 10.45 -1.50
CA ASN A 471 2.97 10.52 -0.07
C ASN A 471 1.91 9.74 0.74
N ALA A 472 2.36 9.00 1.75
CA ALA A 472 1.55 8.12 2.58
C ALA A 472 0.80 7.00 1.81
N GLU A 473 1.10 6.74 0.53
CA GLU A 473 0.61 5.59 -0.23
C GLU A 473 1.61 4.41 -0.13
N PHE A 474 1.64 3.48 -1.10
CA PHE A 474 2.20 2.15 -0.90
C PHE A 474 3.53 1.88 -1.62
N SER A 475 4.34 2.88 -1.98
CA SER A 475 5.47 2.62 -2.87
C SER A 475 6.82 3.23 -2.52
N LEU A 476 6.90 4.40 -1.90
CA LEU A 476 8.10 5.26 -1.92
C LEU A 476 9.40 4.56 -1.46
N TYR A 477 9.39 3.86 -0.33
CA TYR A 477 10.60 3.16 0.14
C TYR A 477 11.05 2.05 -0.82
N HIS A 478 10.08 1.30 -1.34
CA HIS A 478 10.36 0.24 -2.30
C HIS A 478 10.95 0.76 -3.62
N ASP A 479 10.52 1.95 -4.04
CA ASP A 479 11.07 2.61 -5.22
C ASP A 479 12.49 3.13 -4.96
N LEU A 480 12.75 3.70 -3.79
CA LEU A 480 14.10 4.10 -3.37
C LEU A 480 15.07 2.92 -3.39
N CYS A 481 14.68 1.77 -2.82
CA CYS A 481 15.49 0.54 -2.83
C CYS A 481 15.73 0.05 -4.27
N ARG A 482 14.67 -0.06 -5.08
CA ARG A 482 14.75 -0.55 -6.46
C ARG A 482 15.61 0.35 -7.35
N MET A 483 15.53 1.67 -7.19
CA MET A 483 16.30 2.65 -7.94
C MET A 483 17.75 2.82 -7.42
N GLY A 484 18.07 2.19 -6.26
CA GLY A 484 19.39 2.31 -5.61
C GLY A 484 19.64 3.71 -5.06
N MET A 485 18.60 4.41 -4.60
CA MET A 485 18.68 5.80 -4.17
C MET A 485 18.64 5.98 -2.63
N CYS A 486 18.55 4.90 -1.85
CA CYS A 486 18.41 5.02 -0.40
C CYS A 486 19.51 5.86 0.26
N ASP A 487 20.78 5.59 -0.03
CA ASP A 487 21.91 6.32 0.55
C ASP A 487 21.89 7.83 0.23
N GLU A 488 21.60 8.17 -1.03
CA GLU A 488 21.48 9.56 -1.44
C GLU A 488 20.29 10.25 -0.80
N TRP A 489 19.15 9.53 -0.72
CA TRP A 489 17.94 10.03 -0.10
C TRP A 489 18.17 10.48 1.33
N PHE A 490 18.74 9.60 2.17
CA PHE A 490 18.98 9.94 3.57
C PHE A 490 20.01 11.07 3.73
N LYS A 491 21.06 11.09 2.92
CA LYS A 491 22.06 12.18 2.93
C LYS A 491 21.49 13.52 2.49
N ALA A 492 20.60 13.51 1.49
CA ALA A 492 20.04 14.73 0.91
C ALA A 492 18.83 15.27 1.69
N GLU A 493 17.90 14.39 2.07
CA GLU A 493 16.64 14.79 2.68
C GLU A 493 16.69 14.80 4.21
N TYR A 494 17.47 13.90 4.82
CA TYR A 494 17.57 13.72 6.27
C TYR A 494 19.03 13.73 6.76
N PRO A 495 19.82 14.77 6.40
CA PRO A 495 21.21 14.84 6.83
C PRO A 495 21.30 14.98 8.34
N LYS A 496 22.31 14.32 8.94
CA LYS A 496 22.63 14.52 10.35
C LYS A 496 23.14 15.93 10.57
N THR A 497 22.52 16.63 11.49
CA THR A 497 22.93 17.95 11.95
C THR A 497 23.01 17.97 13.47
N ALA A 498 23.67 18.98 14.06
CA ALA A 498 23.65 19.16 15.49
C ALA A 498 22.22 19.40 16.01
N ALA A 499 21.37 20.00 15.19
CA ALA A 499 20.00 20.36 15.55
C ALA A 499 19.02 19.17 15.56
N ASN A 500 19.34 18.05 14.91
CA ASN A 500 18.48 16.86 14.84
C ASN A 500 19.16 15.58 15.33
N SER A 501 20.29 15.71 16.04
CA SER A 501 21.09 14.55 16.47
C SER A 501 20.54 13.82 17.68
N THR A 502 19.66 14.48 18.45
CA THR A 502 18.98 13.92 19.61
C THR A 502 17.52 14.41 19.65
N PRO A 503 16.62 13.71 20.34
CA PRO A 503 15.26 14.19 20.58
C PRO A 503 15.23 15.60 21.18
N ASP A 504 16.09 15.90 22.16
CA ASP A 504 16.15 17.21 22.82
C ASP A 504 16.54 18.34 21.86
N GLU A 505 17.43 18.08 20.92
CA GLU A 505 17.80 19.05 19.89
C GLU A 505 16.66 19.29 18.91
N CYS A 506 15.96 18.23 18.50
CA CYS A 506 14.77 18.34 17.65
C CYS A 506 13.66 19.16 18.31
N LEU A 507 13.47 18.98 19.62
CA LEU A 507 12.50 19.77 20.40
C LEU A 507 12.82 21.26 20.41
N LYS A 508 14.10 21.63 20.46
CA LYS A 508 14.55 23.03 20.44
C LYS A 508 14.35 23.68 19.07
N THR A 509 14.56 22.95 18.00
CA THR A 509 14.56 23.48 16.64
C THR A 509 13.23 23.31 15.90
N GLY A 510 12.33 22.47 16.43
CA GLY A 510 11.11 22.06 15.74
C GLY A 510 11.34 21.11 14.57
N ASP A 511 12.56 20.56 14.45
CA ASP A 511 12.86 19.54 13.45
C ASP A 511 12.45 18.15 13.92
N SER A 512 12.16 17.27 13.00
CA SER A 512 11.88 15.88 13.31
C SER A 512 13.16 15.14 13.72
N PHE A 513 13.09 14.29 14.76
CA PHE A 513 14.20 13.40 15.10
C PHE A 513 14.35 12.34 14.02
N ARG A 514 15.25 12.55 13.06
CA ARG A 514 15.33 11.79 11.82
C ARG A 514 16.75 11.68 11.30
N TYR A 515 17.63 11.27 12.18
CA TYR A 515 18.95 10.86 11.74
C TYR A 515 18.96 9.35 11.58
N PHE A 516 19.34 8.91 10.39
CA PHE A 516 19.49 7.51 10.09
C PHE A 516 20.69 7.31 9.14
N GLU A 517 21.51 6.32 9.42
CA GLU A 517 22.59 5.89 8.56
C GLU A 517 22.19 4.58 7.89
N HIS A 518 21.78 4.66 6.63
CA HIS A 518 21.30 3.52 5.87
C HIS A 518 22.40 2.45 5.71
N GLN A 519 22.00 1.20 5.86
CA GLN A 519 22.81 0.03 5.57
C GLN A 519 22.12 -0.80 4.49
N ALA A 520 22.87 -1.24 3.47
CA ALA A 520 22.29 -1.92 2.31
C ALA A 520 21.44 -3.16 2.67
N TYR A 521 21.78 -3.89 3.76
CA TYR A 521 20.99 -5.04 4.19
C TYR A 521 19.57 -4.65 4.62
N GLN A 522 19.35 -3.41 5.04
CA GLN A 522 18.05 -2.90 5.49
C GLN A 522 17.06 -2.62 4.35
N GLU A 523 17.44 -2.87 3.12
CA GLU A 523 16.51 -2.86 1.98
C GLU A 523 15.60 -4.10 1.95
N LEU A 524 15.98 -5.15 2.70
CA LEU A 524 15.14 -6.32 2.97
C LEU A 524 14.85 -6.44 4.46
N PHE A 525 13.68 -6.98 4.78
CA PHE A 525 13.33 -7.32 6.15
C PHE A 525 13.86 -8.69 6.55
N PRO A 526 14.05 -8.96 7.85
CA PRO A 526 14.42 -10.29 8.32
C PRO A 526 13.30 -11.30 8.07
N ILE A 527 13.67 -12.53 7.76
CA ILE A 527 12.72 -13.65 7.77
C ILE A 527 12.20 -13.84 9.19
N PRO A 528 10.88 -13.97 9.39
CA PRO A 528 10.30 -14.11 10.72
C PRO A 528 10.86 -15.29 11.50
N THR A 529 11.11 -15.09 12.79
CA THR A 529 11.64 -16.15 13.68
C THR A 529 10.74 -17.39 13.67
N ASN A 530 9.41 -17.19 13.66
CA ASN A 530 8.48 -18.32 13.66
C ASN A 530 8.55 -19.15 12.37
N GLU A 531 8.86 -18.55 11.23
CA GLU A 531 9.10 -19.29 10.00
C GLU A 531 10.36 -20.15 10.12
N ILE A 532 11.47 -19.60 10.61
CA ILE A 532 12.73 -20.35 10.80
C ILE A 532 12.55 -21.50 11.80
N LEU A 533 11.71 -21.31 12.84
CA LEU A 533 11.48 -22.34 13.86
C LEU A 533 10.51 -23.44 13.39
N SER A 534 9.53 -23.11 12.54
CA SER A 534 8.48 -24.05 12.13
C SER A 534 8.75 -24.74 10.80
N ASN A 535 9.48 -24.12 9.90
CA ASN A 535 9.82 -24.66 8.59
C ASN A 535 11.19 -25.36 8.62
N SER A 536 11.18 -26.68 8.73
CA SER A 536 12.42 -27.47 8.83
C SER A 536 13.32 -27.44 7.59
N ALA A 537 12.86 -26.82 6.50
CA ALA A 537 13.64 -26.63 5.27
C ALA A 537 14.32 -25.25 5.20
N ILE A 538 14.17 -24.41 6.23
CA ILE A 538 14.82 -23.10 6.38
C ILE A 538 15.54 -23.09 7.73
N GLY A 539 16.85 -22.84 7.71
CA GLY A 539 17.66 -22.72 8.92
C GLY A 539 18.03 -21.26 9.25
N PRO A 540 18.69 -21.03 10.39
CA PRO A 540 19.24 -19.71 10.73
C PRO A 540 20.19 -19.15 9.66
N GLU A 541 20.86 -20.03 8.90
CA GLU A 541 21.74 -19.69 7.78
C GLU A 541 21.01 -19.11 6.58
N ASP A 542 19.70 -19.34 6.48
CA ASP A 542 18.85 -18.78 5.43
C ASP A 542 18.33 -17.39 5.76
N GLN A 543 18.64 -16.83 6.92
CA GLN A 543 18.25 -15.47 7.30
C GLN A 543 18.82 -14.45 6.30
N ASN A 544 18.10 -13.37 6.08
CA ASN A 544 18.60 -12.28 5.25
C ASN A 544 19.86 -11.65 5.89
N PRO A 545 20.86 -11.25 5.08
CA PRO A 545 22.10 -10.70 5.60
C PRO A 545 21.88 -9.55 6.58
N GLY A 546 22.64 -9.53 7.67
CA GLY A 546 22.59 -8.46 8.68
C GLY A 546 21.64 -8.69 9.85
N TYR A 547 20.86 -9.80 9.85
CA TYR A 547 19.92 -10.15 10.91
C TYR A 547 20.27 -11.45 11.63
#